data_c4f53fe6c5651c7cb2eb9a8b3b790825
#
_entry.id   c4f53fe6c5651c7cb2eb9a8b3b790825
#
_cell.length_a   1.000
_cell.length_b   1.000
_cell.length_c   1.000
_cell.angle_alpha   90.00
_cell.angle_beta   90.00
_cell.angle_gamma   90.00
#
_symmetry.space_group_name_H-M   'P 1'
#
loop_
_entity.id
_entity.type
_entity.pdbx_description
1 polymer ?
#
loop_
_entity_poly.entity_id
_entity_poly.type
_entity_poly.pdbx_seq_one_letter_code
_entity_poly.pdbx_strand_id
1 'polypeptide(L)'
;MQKVVICGVDTSTLPKLKDREMKELITKVKNGDDRAREELVYANLRLVLSLVKRFYRSKNQSDDIFQAGCIGLIKAIDNFDESVGVKFSTYAVPMIMGEIKRFLRDSNSLRISRSIRDTAYKVLKKREELEANFKSATMEDIAKELEINRSEVAFALDAISDTMSLYEPVYNKNGDTLLLLDQLGDNKNTDENWTEKVALETALSTLSQRENRILTMRYFEGRTQTEISSEIGISQAQVSRIEKNALKSIKKRMV
;
A
#
# COMPACT_ATOMS: atom_id res chain seq x y z
N MET A 1 -5.40 36.93 -9.99
CA MET A 1 -5.09 35.50 -9.89
C MET A 1 -4.00 35.34 -8.84
N GLN A 2 -4.19 34.50 -7.84
CA GLN A 2 -3.14 34.25 -6.85
C GLN A 2 -1.93 33.62 -7.53
N LYS A 3 -0.76 34.18 -7.24
CA LYS A 3 0.53 33.69 -7.73
C LYS A 3 0.82 32.34 -7.05
N VAL A 4 0.85 31.26 -7.82
CA VAL A 4 1.19 29.92 -7.31
C VAL A 4 2.47 29.49 -8.02
N VAL A 5 3.49 29.14 -7.23
CA VAL A 5 4.73 28.53 -7.72
C VAL A 5 4.60 27.03 -7.49
N ILE A 6 4.63 26.26 -8.55
CA ILE A 6 4.59 24.79 -8.51
C ILE A 6 5.84 24.27 -9.21
N CYS A 7 6.62 23.43 -8.54
CA CYS A 7 7.88 22.89 -9.06
C CYS A 7 8.85 23.98 -9.60
N GLY A 8 8.85 25.16 -8.98
CA GLY A 8 9.70 26.28 -9.43
C GLY A 8 9.17 27.04 -10.67
N VAL A 9 8.04 26.62 -11.24
CA VAL A 9 7.43 27.30 -12.39
C VAL A 9 6.47 28.39 -11.90
N ASP A 10 6.75 29.65 -12.29
CA ASP A 10 5.84 30.77 -12.04
C ASP A 10 4.66 30.72 -13.03
N THR A 11 3.49 30.40 -12.53
CA THR A 11 2.29 30.24 -13.35
C THR A 11 1.80 31.54 -14.01
N SER A 12 2.29 32.71 -13.57
CA SER A 12 1.92 34.01 -14.11
C SER A 12 2.63 34.33 -15.44
N THR A 13 3.81 33.75 -15.65
CA THR A 13 4.70 34.04 -16.80
C THR A 13 4.50 33.07 -17.98
N LEU A 14 3.67 32.05 -17.83
CA LEU A 14 3.46 31.03 -18.87
C LEU A 14 2.85 31.63 -20.14
N PRO A 15 3.47 31.42 -21.32
CA PRO A 15 2.99 31.94 -22.59
C PRO A 15 1.62 31.39 -22.97
N LYS A 16 0.91 32.12 -23.82
CA LYS A 16 -0.34 31.67 -24.46
C LYS A 16 -0.09 31.62 -25.96
N LEU A 17 -0.14 30.46 -26.53
CA LEU A 17 -0.05 30.25 -27.96
C LEU A 17 -1.44 30.42 -28.61
N LYS A 18 -1.44 31.02 -29.79
CA LYS A 18 -2.61 31.01 -30.71
C LYS A 18 -2.67 29.67 -31.43
N ASP A 19 -3.85 29.29 -31.91
CA ASP A 19 -4.06 28.02 -32.64
C ASP A 19 -3.11 27.85 -33.86
N ARG A 20 -2.75 28.96 -34.53
CA ARG A 20 -1.81 28.93 -35.66
C ARG A 20 -0.37 28.62 -35.21
N GLU A 21 0.10 29.31 -34.18
CA GLU A 21 1.45 29.10 -33.59
C GLU A 21 1.59 27.69 -33.06
N MET A 22 0.52 27.16 -32.45
CA MET A 22 0.46 25.79 -31.96
C MET A 22 0.70 24.77 -33.08
N LYS A 23 0.00 24.93 -34.24
CA LYS A 23 0.18 24.04 -35.40
C LYS A 23 1.59 24.11 -35.98
N GLU A 24 2.15 25.34 -36.11
CA GLU A 24 3.51 25.51 -36.60
C GLU A 24 4.56 24.81 -35.70
N LEU A 25 4.39 24.89 -34.37
CA LEU A 25 5.25 24.19 -33.42
C LEU A 25 5.09 22.68 -33.51
N ILE A 26 3.86 22.17 -33.61
CA ILE A 26 3.61 20.73 -33.76
C ILE A 26 4.28 20.19 -35.04
N THR A 27 4.20 20.92 -36.15
CA THR A 27 4.87 20.53 -37.40
C THR A 27 6.39 20.48 -37.25
N LYS A 28 7.00 21.45 -36.52
CA LYS A 28 8.44 21.46 -36.22
C LYS A 28 8.84 20.26 -35.33
N VAL A 29 8.04 19.96 -34.31
CA VAL A 29 8.25 18.81 -33.43
C VAL A 29 8.25 17.50 -34.22
N LYS A 30 7.33 17.32 -35.15
CA LYS A 30 7.28 16.15 -36.05
C LYS A 30 8.52 16.03 -36.95
N ASN A 31 9.17 17.15 -37.26
CA ASN A 31 10.41 17.21 -38.03
C ASN A 31 11.67 17.00 -37.15
N GLY A 32 11.51 16.72 -35.83
CA GLY A 32 12.61 16.42 -34.92
C GLY A 32 13.25 17.65 -34.25
N ASP A 33 12.56 18.79 -34.21
CA ASP A 33 13.06 19.99 -33.51
C ASP A 33 12.78 19.91 -31.99
N ASP A 34 13.82 19.58 -31.22
CA ASP A 34 13.73 19.47 -29.74
C ASP A 34 13.40 20.81 -29.08
N ARG A 35 13.87 21.94 -29.63
CA ARG A 35 13.56 23.27 -29.08
C ARG A 35 12.09 23.61 -29.23
N ALA A 36 11.51 23.29 -30.40
CA ALA A 36 10.08 23.46 -30.62
C ALA A 36 9.24 22.56 -29.68
N ARG A 37 9.76 21.37 -29.34
CA ARG A 37 9.15 20.45 -28.38
C ARG A 37 9.13 21.04 -26.97
N GLU A 38 10.25 21.58 -26.50
CA GLU A 38 10.33 22.24 -25.19
C GLU A 38 9.39 23.45 -25.11
N GLU A 39 9.37 24.29 -26.14
CA GLU A 39 8.49 25.46 -26.23
C GLU A 39 7.02 25.05 -26.17
N LEU A 40 6.65 24.00 -26.92
CA LEU A 40 5.28 23.48 -26.96
C LEU A 40 4.86 22.92 -25.60
N VAL A 41 5.72 22.19 -24.90
CA VAL A 41 5.49 21.73 -23.53
C VAL A 41 5.26 22.91 -22.60
N TYR A 42 6.17 23.88 -22.61
CA TYR A 42 6.13 25.03 -21.70
C TYR A 42 4.85 25.86 -21.89
N ALA A 43 4.46 26.11 -23.12
CA ALA A 43 3.24 26.86 -23.45
C ALA A 43 1.94 26.16 -23.01
N ASN A 44 1.95 24.81 -22.91
CA ASN A 44 0.79 24.03 -22.50
C ASN A 44 0.76 23.66 -21.00
N LEU A 45 1.74 24.08 -20.19
CA LEU A 45 1.72 23.83 -18.74
C LEU A 45 0.48 24.40 -18.04
N ARG A 46 -0.10 25.49 -18.56
CA ARG A 46 -1.38 26.02 -18.04
C ARG A 46 -2.54 25.05 -18.17
N LEU A 47 -2.55 24.22 -19.21
CA LEU A 47 -3.56 23.18 -19.39
C LEU A 47 -3.41 22.12 -18.29
N VAL A 48 -2.17 21.68 -18.02
CA VAL A 48 -1.88 20.75 -16.93
C VAL A 48 -2.34 21.32 -15.58
N LEU A 49 -1.98 22.58 -15.27
CA LEU A 49 -2.38 23.24 -14.03
C LEU A 49 -3.90 23.31 -13.84
N SER A 50 -4.64 23.55 -14.92
CA SER A 50 -6.10 23.58 -14.87
C SER A 50 -6.72 22.24 -14.50
N LEU A 51 -6.08 21.14 -14.94
CA LEU A 51 -6.52 19.78 -14.64
C LEU A 51 -6.12 19.34 -13.25
N VAL A 52 -4.90 19.66 -12.81
CA VAL A 52 -4.38 19.36 -11.45
C VAL A 52 -5.32 19.90 -10.38
N LYS A 53 -5.89 21.09 -10.56
CA LYS A 53 -6.86 21.68 -9.62
C LYS A 53 -8.05 20.77 -9.31
N ARG A 54 -8.45 19.89 -10.23
CA ARG A 54 -9.56 18.95 -10.01
C ARG A 54 -9.19 17.79 -9.08
N PHE A 55 -7.88 17.53 -8.90
CA PHE A 55 -7.36 16.44 -8.07
C PHE A 55 -6.77 16.93 -6.76
N TYR A 56 -6.96 18.19 -6.42
CA TYR A 56 -6.37 18.86 -5.26
C TYR A 56 -7.06 18.40 -3.97
N ARG A 57 -6.61 17.30 -3.38
CA ARG A 57 -7.05 16.81 -2.06
C ARG A 57 -6.04 17.09 -0.95
N SER A 58 -4.76 17.18 -1.25
CA SER A 58 -3.69 17.43 -0.28
C SER A 58 -2.63 18.37 -0.86
N LYS A 59 -2.19 19.36 -0.07
CA LYS A 59 -1.13 20.31 -0.47
C LYS A 59 0.20 19.61 -0.75
N ASN A 60 0.50 18.50 -0.05
CA ASN A 60 1.79 17.83 -0.13
C ASN A 60 2.00 16.98 -1.39
N GLN A 61 0.94 16.71 -2.17
CA GLN A 61 1.04 15.92 -3.41
C GLN A 61 0.84 16.75 -4.68
N SER A 62 0.69 18.06 -4.57
CA SER A 62 0.39 18.93 -5.73
C SER A 62 1.49 18.92 -6.78
N ASP A 63 2.75 18.92 -6.34
CA ASP A 63 3.91 18.94 -7.23
C ASP A 63 4.07 17.63 -7.98
N ASP A 64 3.88 16.50 -7.30
CA ASP A 64 3.94 15.17 -7.90
C ASP A 64 2.80 14.95 -8.91
N ILE A 65 1.58 15.39 -8.57
CA ILE A 65 0.43 15.33 -9.48
C ILE A 65 0.68 16.21 -10.71
N PHE A 66 1.29 17.38 -10.53
CA PHE A 66 1.65 18.26 -11.64
C PHE A 66 2.69 17.59 -12.54
N GLN A 67 3.72 16.99 -11.98
CA GLN A 67 4.74 16.27 -12.75
C GLN A 67 4.15 15.07 -13.51
N ALA A 68 3.28 14.28 -12.88
CA ALA A 68 2.55 13.22 -13.56
C ALA A 68 1.71 13.77 -14.73
N GLY A 69 1.06 14.92 -14.55
CA GLY A 69 0.34 15.63 -15.61
C GLY A 69 1.26 16.08 -16.75
N CYS A 70 2.47 16.57 -16.44
CA CYS A 70 3.48 16.94 -17.44
C CYS A 70 3.93 15.75 -18.27
N ILE A 71 4.12 14.57 -17.65
CA ILE A 71 4.42 13.32 -18.37
C ILE A 71 3.29 13.00 -19.36
N GLY A 72 2.03 13.15 -18.93
CA GLY A 72 0.87 12.97 -19.79
C GLY A 72 0.83 13.95 -20.97
N LEU A 73 1.21 15.22 -20.73
CA LEU A 73 1.32 16.24 -21.77
C LEU A 73 2.41 15.89 -22.79
N ILE A 74 3.60 15.48 -22.33
CA ILE A 74 4.70 15.07 -23.20
C ILE A 74 4.28 13.90 -24.08
N LYS A 75 3.67 12.87 -23.51
CA LYS A 75 3.12 11.73 -24.29
C LYS A 75 2.07 12.17 -25.29
N ALA A 76 1.25 13.17 -24.95
CA ALA A 76 0.27 13.71 -25.88
C ALA A 76 0.92 14.46 -27.04
N ILE A 77 2.00 15.21 -26.81
CA ILE A 77 2.75 15.90 -27.85
C ILE A 77 3.40 14.90 -28.81
N ASP A 78 4.07 13.87 -28.24
CA ASP A 78 4.80 12.87 -29.03
C ASP A 78 3.86 12.02 -29.91
N ASN A 79 2.61 11.78 -29.48
CA ASN A 79 1.67 10.91 -30.18
C ASN A 79 0.54 11.65 -30.90
N PHE A 80 0.55 13.00 -30.94
CA PHE A 80 -0.51 13.76 -31.56
C PHE A 80 -0.48 13.67 -33.10
N ASP A 81 -1.63 13.36 -33.69
CA ASP A 81 -1.79 13.37 -35.15
C ASP A 81 -2.80 14.45 -35.59
N GLU A 82 -2.29 15.40 -36.37
CA GLU A 82 -3.13 16.50 -36.94
C GLU A 82 -4.11 16.01 -37.98
N SER A 83 -3.86 14.85 -38.63
CA SER A 83 -4.72 14.33 -39.70
C SER A 83 -6.14 13.99 -39.20
N VAL A 84 -6.30 13.74 -37.89
CA VAL A 84 -7.58 13.42 -37.24
C VAL A 84 -8.50 14.63 -37.11
N GLY A 85 -8.01 15.86 -37.38
CA GLY A 85 -8.84 17.08 -37.41
C GLY A 85 -9.36 17.56 -36.04
N VAL A 86 -8.83 17.02 -34.90
CA VAL A 86 -9.18 17.46 -33.55
C VAL A 86 -8.19 18.48 -33.03
N LYS A 87 -8.63 19.36 -32.11
CA LYS A 87 -7.72 20.31 -31.46
C LYS A 87 -6.77 19.53 -30.51
N PHE A 88 -5.52 19.98 -30.44
CA PHE A 88 -4.52 19.41 -29.55
C PHE A 88 -5.01 19.30 -28.10
N SER A 89 -5.63 20.36 -27.56
CA SER A 89 -6.16 20.34 -26.19
C SER A 89 -7.20 19.24 -25.96
N THR A 90 -8.03 18.94 -26.96
CA THR A 90 -9.04 17.87 -26.87
C THR A 90 -8.40 16.49 -26.75
N TYR A 91 -7.28 16.28 -27.45
CA TYR A 91 -6.49 15.05 -27.36
C TYR A 91 -5.64 14.98 -26.09
N ALA A 92 -5.01 16.09 -25.69
CA ALA A 92 -4.10 16.13 -24.56
C ALA A 92 -4.81 15.95 -23.21
N VAL A 93 -6.03 16.48 -23.02
CA VAL A 93 -6.77 16.41 -21.75
C VAL A 93 -6.98 14.97 -21.27
N PRO A 94 -7.50 14.03 -22.06
CA PRO A 94 -7.63 12.62 -21.63
C PRO A 94 -6.28 11.97 -21.29
N MET A 95 -5.22 12.27 -22.06
CA MET A 95 -3.87 11.73 -21.81
C MET A 95 -3.30 12.22 -20.47
N ILE A 96 -3.37 13.53 -20.22
CA ILE A 96 -2.94 14.15 -18.96
C ILE A 96 -3.72 13.55 -17.78
N MET A 97 -5.05 13.50 -17.89
CA MET A 97 -5.91 12.93 -16.84
C MET A 97 -5.63 11.43 -16.61
N GLY A 98 -5.31 10.70 -17.66
CA GLY A 98 -4.94 9.28 -17.59
C GLY A 98 -3.68 9.06 -16.75
N GLU A 99 -2.63 9.85 -17.01
CA GLU A 99 -1.37 9.75 -16.25
C GLU A 99 -1.53 10.22 -14.80
N ILE A 100 -2.29 11.29 -14.54
CA ILE A 100 -2.60 11.73 -13.17
C ILE A 100 -3.36 10.63 -12.41
N LYS A 101 -4.40 10.05 -13.01
CA LYS A 101 -5.16 8.96 -12.37
C LYS A 101 -4.30 7.72 -12.14
N ARG A 102 -3.38 7.41 -13.07
CA ARG A 102 -2.42 6.33 -12.92
C ARG A 102 -1.49 6.59 -11.76
N PHE A 103 -0.89 7.78 -11.69
CA PHE A 103 -0.03 8.18 -10.58
C PHE A 103 -0.78 8.08 -9.23
N LEU A 104 -1.97 8.66 -9.10
CA LEU A 104 -2.76 8.60 -7.86
C LEU A 104 -3.12 7.17 -7.46
N ARG A 105 -3.29 6.27 -8.42
CA ARG A 105 -3.53 4.86 -8.13
C ARG A 105 -2.29 4.15 -7.62
N ASP A 106 -1.13 4.49 -8.20
CA ASP A 106 0.13 3.78 -7.94
C ASP A 106 0.91 4.40 -6.76
N SER A 107 0.56 5.63 -6.33
CA SER A 107 1.20 6.37 -5.22
C SER A 107 0.73 5.97 -3.82
N ASN A 108 -0.28 5.11 -3.70
CA ASN A 108 -0.74 4.63 -2.39
C ASN A 108 0.35 3.78 -1.72
N SER A 109 0.52 3.94 -0.39
CA SER A 109 1.49 3.19 0.42
C SER A 109 1.27 1.67 0.37
N LEU A 110 0.03 1.22 0.20
CA LEU A 110 -0.31 -0.19 0.01
C LEU A 110 -0.81 -0.46 -1.42
N ARG A 111 -0.29 -1.53 -2.02
CA ARG A 111 -0.72 -1.97 -3.34
C ARG A 111 -2.03 -2.74 -3.25
N ILE A 112 -3.11 -2.13 -3.73
CA ILE A 112 -4.44 -2.73 -3.77
C ILE A 112 -4.72 -3.24 -5.19
N SER A 113 -5.29 -4.45 -5.31
CA SER A 113 -5.69 -4.99 -6.62
C SER A 113 -6.76 -4.13 -7.29
N ARG A 114 -6.82 -4.16 -8.62
CA ARG A 114 -7.83 -3.38 -9.37
C ARG A 114 -9.24 -3.81 -9.03
N SER A 115 -9.49 -5.12 -8.92
CA SER A 115 -10.81 -5.66 -8.59
C SER A 115 -11.33 -5.14 -7.25
N ILE A 116 -10.49 -5.16 -6.19
CA ILE A 116 -10.87 -4.67 -4.86
C ILE A 116 -11.17 -3.16 -4.93
N ARG A 117 -10.35 -2.39 -5.63
CA ARG A 117 -10.56 -0.94 -5.79
C ARG A 117 -11.85 -0.62 -6.55
N ASP A 118 -12.13 -1.37 -7.62
CA ASP A 118 -13.36 -1.20 -8.40
C ASP A 118 -14.60 -1.55 -7.57
N THR A 119 -14.52 -2.61 -6.75
CA THR A 119 -15.57 -2.95 -5.78
C THR A 119 -15.74 -1.84 -4.76
N ALA A 120 -14.65 -1.34 -4.16
CA ALA A 120 -14.69 -0.24 -3.20
C ALA A 120 -15.32 1.03 -3.80
N TYR A 121 -14.98 1.36 -5.04
CA TYR A 121 -15.57 2.51 -5.72
C TYR A 121 -17.08 2.35 -5.94
N LYS A 122 -17.55 1.14 -6.32
CA LYS A 122 -18.98 0.83 -6.45
C LYS A 122 -19.69 0.95 -5.09
N VAL A 123 -19.05 0.44 -4.03
CA VAL A 123 -19.56 0.52 -2.65
C VAL A 123 -19.72 1.97 -2.19
N LEU A 124 -18.68 2.81 -2.38
CA LEU A 124 -18.74 4.23 -2.01
C LEU A 124 -19.83 4.98 -2.78
N LYS A 125 -19.90 4.76 -4.10
CA LYS A 125 -20.91 5.38 -4.94
C LYS A 125 -22.32 4.97 -4.51
N LYS A 126 -22.53 3.68 -4.24
CA LYS A 126 -23.84 3.18 -3.80
C LYS A 126 -24.21 3.70 -2.42
N ARG A 127 -23.23 3.82 -1.53
CA ARG A 127 -23.40 4.46 -0.23
C ARG A 127 -23.89 5.92 -0.36
N GLU A 128 -23.24 6.72 -1.21
CA GLU A 128 -23.64 8.11 -1.48
C GLU A 128 -25.08 8.18 -2.04
N GLU A 129 -25.45 7.27 -2.96
CA GLU A 129 -26.81 7.20 -3.53
C GLU A 129 -27.86 6.86 -2.46
N LEU A 130 -27.56 5.89 -1.58
CA LEU A 130 -28.47 5.51 -0.50
C LEU A 130 -28.58 6.59 0.59
N GLU A 131 -27.48 7.23 0.97
CA GLU A 131 -27.44 8.33 1.94
C GLU A 131 -28.20 9.57 1.43
N ALA A 132 -28.22 9.80 0.11
CA ALA A 132 -29.02 10.86 -0.49
C ALA A 132 -30.54 10.61 -0.39
N ASN A 133 -30.96 9.34 -0.38
CA ASN A 133 -32.37 8.94 -0.31
C ASN A 133 -32.83 8.57 1.13
N PHE A 134 -31.91 8.07 1.96
CA PHE A 134 -32.14 7.62 3.33
C PHE A 134 -31.15 8.28 4.29
N LYS A 135 -31.55 8.49 5.55
CA LYS A 135 -30.70 9.16 6.56
C LYS A 135 -29.41 8.39 6.91
N SER A 136 -29.34 7.09 6.67
CA SER A 136 -28.15 6.25 6.87
C SER A 136 -28.21 5.00 6.01
N ALA A 137 -27.09 4.63 5.40
CA ALA A 137 -26.95 3.37 4.67
C ALA A 137 -26.11 2.40 5.50
N THR A 138 -26.67 1.21 5.79
CA THR A 138 -25.92 0.15 6.47
C THR A 138 -25.09 -0.66 5.48
N MET A 139 -24.04 -1.36 5.97
CA MET A 139 -23.24 -2.28 5.11
C MET A 139 -24.12 -3.39 4.49
N GLU A 140 -25.20 -3.79 5.18
CA GLU A 140 -26.15 -4.80 4.70
C GLU A 140 -27.01 -4.29 3.55
N ASP A 141 -27.43 -3.03 3.61
CA ASP A 141 -28.21 -2.42 2.52
C ASP A 141 -27.36 -2.28 1.26
N ILE A 142 -26.09 -1.85 1.41
CA ILE A 142 -25.14 -1.74 0.30
C ILE A 142 -24.85 -3.13 -0.30
N ALA A 143 -24.66 -4.15 0.55
CA ALA A 143 -24.38 -5.51 0.12
C ALA A 143 -25.54 -6.10 -0.70
N LYS A 144 -26.78 -5.87 -0.26
CA LYS A 144 -28.01 -6.30 -0.98
C LYS A 144 -28.14 -5.61 -2.33
N GLU A 145 -27.92 -4.30 -2.38
CA GLU A 145 -28.05 -3.52 -3.60
C GLU A 145 -26.97 -3.83 -4.66
N LEU A 146 -25.78 -4.23 -4.23
CA LEU A 146 -24.67 -4.59 -5.12
C LEU A 146 -24.59 -6.10 -5.39
N GLU A 147 -25.47 -6.90 -4.77
CA GLU A 147 -25.48 -8.38 -4.88
C GLU A 147 -24.14 -9.02 -4.47
N ILE A 148 -23.47 -8.48 -3.46
CA ILE A 148 -22.20 -8.98 -2.92
C ILE A 148 -22.33 -9.30 -1.44
N ASN A 149 -21.37 -10.06 -0.88
CA ASN A 149 -21.37 -10.40 0.52
C ASN A 149 -21.00 -9.19 1.40
N ARG A 150 -21.60 -9.10 2.61
CA ARG A 150 -21.24 -8.06 3.61
C ARG A 150 -19.74 -8.05 3.94
N SER A 151 -19.12 -9.22 4.02
CA SER A 151 -17.67 -9.34 4.26
C SER A 151 -16.85 -8.73 3.11
N GLU A 152 -17.34 -8.82 1.90
CA GLU A 152 -16.70 -8.24 0.71
C GLU A 152 -16.81 -6.71 0.68
N VAL A 153 -17.95 -6.17 1.13
CA VAL A 153 -18.14 -4.72 1.34
C VAL A 153 -17.16 -4.21 2.40
N ALA A 154 -17.08 -4.86 3.56
CA ALA A 154 -16.17 -4.49 4.64
C ALA A 154 -14.71 -4.55 4.18
N PHE A 155 -14.31 -5.65 3.56
CA PHE A 155 -12.95 -5.84 3.04
C PHE A 155 -12.57 -4.78 2.00
N ALA A 156 -13.48 -4.43 1.09
CA ALA A 156 -13.23 -3.40 0.08
C ALA A 156 -13.05 -2.01 0.70
N LEU A 157 -13.84 -1.66 1.70
CA LEU A 157 -13.72 -0.38 2.43
C LEU A 157 -12.43 -0.31 3.26
N ASP A 158 -12.07 -1.39 3.96
CA ASP A 158 -10.83 -1.47 4.74
C ASP A 158 -9.60 -1.35 3.83
N ALA A 159 -9.64 -1.97 2.67
CA ALA A 159 -8.52 -1.95 1.72
C ALA A 159 -8.20 -0.55 1.18
N ILE A 160 -9.18 0.35 1.07
CA ILE A 160 -8.99 1.73 0.58
C ILE A 160 -8.77 2.75 1.69
N SER A 161 -8.84 2.32 2.96
CA SER A 161 -8.56 3.22 4.09
C SER A 161 -7.10 3.66 4.08
N ASP A 162 -6.86 4.92 4.46
CA ASP A 162 -5.51 5.46 4.55
C ASP A 162 -4.76 4.82 5.72
N THR A 163 -3.47 4.57 5.53
CA THR A 163 -2.60 4.09 6.60
C THR A 163 -2.35 5.19 7.61
N MET A 164 -2.46 4.87 8.89
CA MET A 164 -2.14 5.79 9.98
C MET A 164 -0.66 5.65 10.37
N SER A 165 -0.04 6.76 10.76
CA SER A 165 1.33 6.72 11.27
C SER A 165 1.34 6.15 12.68
N LEU A 166 2.28 5.23 12.97
CA LEU A 166 2.50 4.74 14.34
C LEU A 166 2.98 5.85 15.29
N TYR A 167 3.60 6.90 14.74
CA TYR A 167 4.05 8.06 15.49
C TYR A 167 3.01 9.19 15.53
N GLU A 168 1.77 8.92 15.12
CA GLU A 168 0.70 9.89 15.25
C GLU A 168 0.32 10.05 16.72
N PRO A 169 0.27 11.31 17.24
CA PRO A 169 -0.10 11.58 18.62
C PRO A 169 -1.61 11.31 18.81
N VAL A 170 -1.94 10.33 19.64
CA VAL A 170 -3.33 10.00 20.00
C VAL A 170 -3.84 10.93 21.09
N TYR A 171 -2.95 11.37 21.98
CA TYR A 171 -3.30 12.22 23.11
C TYR A 171 -2.20 13.26 23.37
N ASN A 172 -2.61 14.51 23.51
CA ASN A 172 -1.71 15.64 23.77
C ASN A 172 -2.28 16.47 24.91
N LYS A 173 -1.88 16.19 26.16
CA LYS A 173 -2.20 17.03 27.32
C LYS A 173 -0.96 17.19 28.19
N ASN A 174 -0.68 18.42 28.59
CA ASN A 174 0.34 18.79 29.58
C ASN A 174 1.79 18.37 29.27
N GLY A 175 2.19 18.26 27.97
CA GLY A 175 3.57 17.98 27.60
C GLY A 175 3.90 16.50 27.36
N ASP A 176 3.06 15.57 27.81
CA ASP A 176 3.21 14.14 27.48
C ASP A 176 2.43 13.81 26.22
N THR A 177 3.15 13.40 25.19
CA THR A 177 2.58 12.97 23.91
C THR A 177 2.50 11.46 23.88
N LEU A 178 1.30 10.89 23.96
CA LEU A 178 1.08 9.46 23.78
C LEU A 178 0.94 9.16 22.29
N LEU A 179 1.80 8.31 21.77
CA LEU A 179 1.80 7.89 20.37
C LEU A 179 0.90 6.67 20.17
N LEU A 180 0.43 6.45 18.93
CA LEU A 180 -0.32 5.23 18.60
C LEU A 180 0.51 3.97 18.87
N LEU A 181 1.82 4.03 18.66
CA LEU A 181 2.77 2.94 18.93
C LEU A 181 2.72 2.50 20.40
N ASP A 182 2.56 3.44 21.33
CA ASP A 182 2.56 3.15 22.79
C ASP A 182 1.29 2.40 23.23
N GLN A 183 0.24 2.41 22.42
CA GLN A 183 -1.01 1.68 22.68
C GLN A 183 -1.01 0.26 22.11
N LEU A 184 -0.02 -0.08 21.26
CA LEU A 184 0.07 -1.40 20.64
C LEU A 184 0.82 -2.35 21.57
N GLY A 185 0.10 -3.28 22.19
CA GLY A 185 0.69 -4.36 22.97
C GLY A 185 1.29 -5.46 22.08
N ASP A 186 2.40 -6.03 22.52
CA ASP A 186 2.97 -7.23 21.89
C ASP A 186 2.35 -8.50 22.50
N ASN A 187 1.38 -9.08 21.83
CA ASN A 187 0.71 -10.31 22.26
C ASN A 187 1.58 -11.58 22.10
N LYS A 188 2.73 -11.50 21.41
CA LYS A 188 3.60 -12.65 21.18
C LYS A 188 4.68 -12.80 22.26
N ASN A 189 5.15 -11.69 22.82
CA ASN A 189 6.18 -11.65 23.85
C ASN A 189 5.58 -11.23 25.19
N THR A 190 4.53 -11.93 25.63
CA THR A 190 3.97 -11.71 26.97
C THR A 190 4.91 -12.23 28.04
N ASP A 191 4.81 -11.66 29.26
CA ASP A 191 5.59 -12.12 30.42
C ASP A 191 5.38 -13.62 30.70
N GLU A 192 4.18 -14.15 30.40
CA GLU A 192 3.86 -15.58 30.49
C GLU A 192 4.70 -16.40 29.53
N ASN A 193 4.76 -16.03 28.25
CA ASN A 193 5.56 -16.73 27.24
C ASN A 193 7.07 -16.70 27.55
N TRP A 194 7.55 -15.56 28.07
CA TRP A 194 8.93 -15.42 28.47
C TRP A 194 9.24 -16.32 29.69
N THR A 195 8.36 -16.33 30.70
CA THR A 195 8.48 -17.15 31.87
C THR A 195 8.45 -18.64 31.53
N GLU A 196 7.55 -19.07 30.65
CA GLU A 196 7.48 -20.44 30.15
C GLU A 196 8.77 -20.84 29.40
N LYS A 197 9.33 -19.94 28.59
CA LYS A 197 10.58 -20.18 27.87
C LYS A 197 11.75 -20.38 28.83
N VAL A 198 11.91 -19.53 29.85
CA VAL A 198 12.95 -19.64 30.85
C VAL A 198 12.78 -20.93 31.69
N ALA A 199 11.53 -21.26 32.05
CA ALA A 199 11.22 -22.49 32.76
C ALA A 199 11.57 -23.73 31.92
N LEU A 200 11.27 -23.72 30.62
CA LEU A 200 11.63 -24.79 29.71
C LEU A 200 13.16 -24.94 29.56
N GLU A 201 13.88 -23.84 29.34
CA GLU A 201 15.35 -23.85 29.26
C GLU A 201 16.00 -24.40 30.55
N THR A 202 15.46 -23.98 31.69
CA THR A 202 15.90 -24.50 32.99
C THR A 202 15.63 -26.01 33.15
N ALA A 203 14.43 -26.47 32.73
CA ALA A 203 14.07 -27.87 32.76
C ALA A 203 14.97 -28.72 31.83
N LEU A 204 15.26 -28.23 30.63
CA LEU A 204 16.14 -28.87 29.66
C LEU A 204 17.59 -28.99 30.18
N SER A 205 18.11 -27.97 30.89
CA SER A 205 19.45 -27.97 31.43
C SER A 205 19.67 -29.04 32.51
N THR A 206 18.60 -29.53 33.13
CA THR A 206 18.66 -30.58 34.16
C THR A 206 18.64 -32.01 33.63
N LEU A 207 18.38 -32.17 32.33
CA LEU A 207 18.39 -33.49 31.68
C LEU A 207 19.83 -33.99 31.47
N SER A 208 19.99 -35.32 31.45
CA SER A 208 21.26 -35.91 31.05
C SER A 208 21.60 -35.56 29.60
N GLN A 209 22.91 -35.56 29.28
CA GLN A 209 23.34 -35.30 27.90
C GLN A 209 22.65 -36.22 26.87
N ARG A 210 22.40 -37.47 27.28
CA ARG A 210 21.75 -38.46 26.40
C ARG A 210 20.28 -38.15 26.18
N GLU A 211 19.54 -37.75 27.20
CA GLU A 211 18.14 -37.34 27.11
C GLU A 211 17.99 -36.07 26.25
N ASN A 212 18.83 -35.08 26.52
CA ASN A 212 18.84 -33.82 25.78
C ASN A 212 19.15 -34.06 24.30
N ARG A 213 20.16 -34.90 23.97
CA ARG A 213 20.48 -35.24 22.57
C ARG A 213 19.30 -35.90 21.84
N ILE A 214 18.62 -36.86 22.49
CA ILE A 214 17.45 -37.55 21.93
C ILE A 214 16.31 -36.55 21.68
N LEU A 215 16.02 -35.63 22.61
CA LEU A 215 14.99 -34.62 22.44
C LEU A 215 15.36 -33.62 21.35
N THR A 216 16.62 -33.21 21.28
CA THR A 216 17.09 -32.29 20.19
C THR A 216 16.90 -32.93 18.82
N MET A 217 17.36 -34.15 18.63
CA MET A 217 17.18 -34.87 17.36
C MET A 217 15.72 -35.06 17.02
N ARG A 218 14.85 -35.30 18.00
CA ARG A 218 13.44 -35.56 17.79
C ARG A 218 12.64 -34.32 17.43
N TYR A 219 12.81 -33.22 18.19
CA TYR A 219 11.94 -32.05 18.15
C TYR A 219 12.54 -30.87 17.39
N PHE A 220 13.87 -30.75 17.33
CA PHE A 220 14.53 -29.68 16.61
C PHE A 220 15.05 -30.12 15.23
N GLU A 221 15.52 -31.38 15.11
CA GLU A 221 16.01 -31.92 13.83
C GLU A 221 14.91 -32.71 13.07
N GLY A 222 13.77 -32.99 13.70
CA GLY A 222 12.63 -33.67 13.07
C GLY A 222 12.84 -35.17 12.78
N ARG A 223 13.81 -35.81 13.41
CA ARG A 223 14.15 -37.25 13.18
C ARG A 223 13.11 -38.19 13.76
N THR A 224 12.97 -39.36 13.15
CA THR A 224 12.14 -40.44 13.65
C THR A 224 12.87 -41.21 14.76
N GLN A 225 12.13 -41.90 15.64
CA GLN A 225 12.73 -42.74 16.70
C GLN A 225 13.62 -43.86 16.15
N THR A 226 13.33 -44.36 14.96
CA THR A 226 14.14 -45.38 14.28
C THR A 226 15.47 -44.83 13.80
N GLU A 227 15.51 -43.63 13.22
CA GLU A 227 16.74 -42.95 12.80
C GLU A 227 17.61 -42.62 14.02
N ILE A 228 17.00 -42.11 15.10
CA ILE A 228 17.70 -41.82 16.37
C ILE A 228 18.29 -43.10 16.95
N SER A 229 17.55 -44.23 16.91
CA SER A 229 18.03 -45.52 17.41
C SER A 229 19.27 -46.01 16.66
N SER A 230 19.28 -45.83 15.34
CA SER A 230 20.41 -46.20 14.48
C SER A 230 21.64 -45.33 14.74
N GLU A 231 21.45 -44.03 14.98
CA GLU A 231 22.56 -43.08 15.20
C GLU A 231 23.18 -43.20 16.60
N ILE A 232 22.34 -43.41 17.63
CA ILE A 232 22.82 -43.54 19.03
C ILE A 232 23.25 -44.98 19.38
N GLY A 233 22.89 -45.97 18.54
CA GLY A 233 23.25 -47.37 18.74
C GLY A 233 22.44 -48.06 19.85
N ILE A 234 21.15 -47.74 20.03
CA ILE A 234 20.24 -48.34 21.02
C ILE A 234 18.94 -48.78 20.33
N SER A 235 18.14 -49.62 20.97
CA SER A 235 16.89 -50.06 20.41
C SER A 235 15.85 -48.92 20.36
N GLN A 236 14.96 -48.91 19.34
CA GLN A 236 13.88 -47.95 19.22
C GLN A 236 12.99 -47.90 20.48
N ALA A 237 12.76 -49.07 21.13
CA ALA A 237 12.01 -49.13 22.38
C ALA A 237 12.71 -48.38 23.54
N GLN A 238 14.06 -48.41 23.59
CA GLN A 238 14.82 -47.61 24.55
C GLN A 238 14.74 -46.12 24.25
N VAL A 239 14.82 -45.69 22.97
CA VAL A 239 14.64 -44.30 22.58
C VAL A 239 13.28 -43.81 23.05
N SER A 240 12.18 -44.55 22.76
CA SER A 240 10.84 -44.20 23.19
C SER A 240 10.67 -44.07 24.70
N ARG A 241 11.31 -44.96 25.49
CA ARG A 241 11.29 -44.87 26.96
C ARG A 241 12.04 -43.64 27.47
N ILE A 242 13.24 -43.36 26.95
CA ILE A 242 14.03 -42.18 27.32
C ILE A 242 13.28 -40.92 26.99
N GLU A 243 12.73 -40.79 25.79
CA GLU A 243 11.91 -39.65 25.36
C GLU A 243 10.75 -39.41 26.32
N LYS A 244 9.94 -40.47 26.62
CA LYS A 244 8.80 -40.35 27.55
C LYS A 244 9.23 -39.92 28.96
N ASN A 245 10.33 -40.48 29.47
CA ASN A 245 10.83 -40.13 30.79
C ASN A 245 11.35 -38.68 30.84
N ALA A 246 12.09 -38.26 29.83
CA ALA A 246 12.58 -36.88 29.70
C ALA A 246 11.41 -35.88 29.63
N LEU A 247 10.41 -36.13 28.80
CA LEU A 247 9.20 -35.28 28.72
C LEU A 247 8.45 -35.24 30.06
N LYS A 248 8.33 -36.37 30.76
CA LYS A 248 7.70 -36.42 32.08
C LYS A 248 8.48 -35.61 33.13
N SER A 249 9.81 -35.63 33.06
CA SER A 249 10.67 -34.85 33.93
C SER A 249 10.55 -33.36 33.68
N ILE A 250 10.52 -32.94 32.40
CA ILE A 250 10.26 -31.54 31.97
C ILE A 250 8.91 -31.09 32.50
N LYS A 251 7.83 -31.85 32.19
CA LYS A 251 6.47 -31.51 32.63
C LYS A 251 6.36 -31.33 34.15
N LYS A 252 7.03 -32.19 34.93
CA LYS A 252 7.00 -32.08 36.39
C LYS A 252 7.67 -30.81 36.94
N ARG A 253 8.57 -30.19 36.16
CA ARG A 253 9.35 -29.02 36.60
C ARG A 253 8.74 -27.70 36.05
N MET A 254 7.90 -27.78 35.03
CA MET A 254 7.20 -26.63 34.49
C MET A 254 5.86 -26.34 35.17
N VAL A 255 5.39 -27.26 36.04
CA VAL A 255 4.23 -27.11 36.91
C VAL A 255 4.72 -26.74 38.31
#